data_abd51cd7310382035a32cf84a13a0b64
#
_entry.id   abd51cd7310382035a32cf84a13a0b64
#
_cell.length_a   1.000
_cell.length_b   1.000
_cell.length_c   1.000
_cell.angle_alpha   90.00
_cell.angle_beta   90.00
_cell.angle_gamma   90.00
#
_symmetry.space_group_name_H-M   'P 1'
#
loop_
_entity.id
_entity.type
_entity.pdbx_description
1 polymer ?
#
loop_
_entity_poly.entity_id
_entity_poly.type
_entity_poly.pdbx_seq_one_letter_code
_entity_poly.pdbx_strand_id
1 'polypeptide(L)'
;PAFYQAKRDLFRQGLAGSRLKLLPSTGSYFQCVDISAVSDLSEADFCQWLTREIGVAAIPLSAFYGDGFDQRVVRFCFAKKDETLRTAIERLRRL
;
A
#
# COMPACT_ATOMS: atom_id res chain seq x y z
N PRO A 1 8.10 2.95 17.71
CA PRO A 1 7.24 3.43 18.78
C PRO A 1 5.83 2.88 18.70
N ALA A 2 5.18 2.74 19.84
CA ALA A 2 3.82 2.21 19.92
C ALA A 2 2.82 3.01 19.08
N PHE A 3 3.03 4.30 18.93
CA PHE A 3 2.18 5.18 18.15
C PHE A 3 2.10 4.73 16.67
N TYR A 4 3.24 4.47 16.05
CA TYR A 4 3.27 4.02 14.66
C TYR A 4 2.89 2.56 14.51
N GLN A 5 3.15 1.76 15.53
CA GLN A 5 2.71 0.37 15.53
C GLN A 5 1.19 0.27 15.51
N ALA A 6 0.51 1.13 16.26
CA ALA A 6 -0.96 1.17 16.24
C ALA A 6 -1.49 1.54 14.85
N LYS A 7 -0.85 2.47 14.18
CA LYS A 7 -1.24 2.86 12.81
C LYS A 7 -0.98 1.74 11.81
N ARG A 8 0.15 1.04 11.95
CA ARG A 8 0.44 -0.13 11.12
C ARG A 8 -0.64 -1.18 11.31
N ASP A 9 -0.99 -1.47 12.55
CA ASP A 9 -1.99 -2.49 12.85
C ASP A 9 -3.37 -2.09 12.31
N LEU A 10 -3.74 -0.83 12.40
CA LEU A 10 -4.98 -0.32 11.83
C LEU A 10 -5.02 -0.57 10.32
N PHE A 11 -3.94 -0.23 9.63
CA PHE A 11 -3.85 -0.39 8.18
C PHE A 11 -3.89 -1.87 7.78
N ARG A 12 -3.10 -2.70 8.46
CA ARG A 12 -3.05 -4.14 8.16
C ARG A 12 -4.38 -4.83 8.45
N GLN A 13 -4.99 -4.55 9.60
CA GLN A 13 -6.27 -5.15 9.95
C GLN A 13 -7.38 -4.68 9.02
N GLY A 14 -7.34 -3.42 8.62
CA GLY A 14 -8.34 -2.87 7.72
C GLY A 14 -8.30 -3.49 6.34
N LEU A 15 -7.12 -3.91 5.87
CA LEU A 15 -6.96 -4.53 4.55
C LEU A 15 -6.95 -6.06 4.60
N ALA A 16 -7.00 -6.66 5.78
CA ALA A 16 -7.05 -8.12 5.90
C ALA A 16 -8.30 -8.65 5.20
N GLY A 17 -8.12 -9.71 4.42
CA GLY A 17 -9.21 -10.30 3.66
C GLY A 17 -9.56 -9.58 2.37
N SER A 18 -8.91 -8.45 2.05
CA SER A 18 -9.05 -7.79 0.75
C SER A 18 -8.24 -8.55 -0.31
N ARG A 19 -8.38 -8.13 -1.57
CA ARG A 19 -7.63 -8.72 -2.68
C ARG A 19 -6.17 -8.25 -2.72
N LEU A 20 -5.83 -7.25 -1.92
CA LEU A 20 -4.45 -6.80 -1.77
C LEU A 20 -3.71 -7.73 -0.81
N LYS A 21 -2.57 -8.24 -1.24
CA LYS A 21 -1.77 -9.15 -0.42
C LYS A 21 -0.74 -8.35 0.36
N LEU A 22 -0.94 -8.26 1.66
CA LEU A 22 -0.02 -7.58 2.55
C LEU A 22 1.23 -8.42 2.77
N LEU A 23 2.40 -7.80 2.57
CA LEU A 23 3.67 -8.47 2.83
C LEU A 23 4.11 -8.19 4.27
N PRO A 24 5.08 -8.95 4.82
CA PRO A 24 5.56 -8.68 6.17
C PRO A 24 6.05 -7.26 6.33
N SER A 25 5.73 -6.64 7.47
CA SER A 25 6.16 -5.28 7.79
C SER A 25 7.31 -5.37 8.80
N THR A 26 8.43 -4.75 8.49
CA THR A 26 9.65 -4.85 9.30
C THR A 26 10.12 -3.48 9.77
N GLY A 27 9.40 -2.89 10.73
CA GLY A 27 9.90 -1.74 11.48
C GLY A 27 9.97 -0.40 10.77
N SER A 28 9.43 -0.25 9.57
CA SER A 28 9.36 1.02 8.86
C SER A 28 7.96 1.62 8.95
N TYR A 29 7.79 2.82 8.36
CA TYR A 29 6.48 3.48 8.29
C TYR A 29 5.71 3.09 7.04
N PHE A 30 6.15 2.07 6.33
CA PHE A 30 5.60 1.65 5.06
C PHE A 30 5.09 0.22 5.14
N GLN A 31 4.02 -0.05 4.43
CA GLN A 31 3.50 -1.38 4.23
C GLN A 31 3.62 -1.73 2.75
N CYS A 32 4.38 -2.78 2.45
CA CYS A 32 4.48 -3.29 1.10
C CYS A 32 3.29 -4.20 0.79
N VAL A 33 2.76 -4.08 -0.41
CA VAL A 33 1.56 -4.80 -0.83
C VAL A 33 1.77 -5.35 -2.23
N ASP A 34 1.52 -6.64 -2.42
CA ASP A 34 1.52 -7.28 -3.72
C ASP A 34 0.17 -7.01 -4.40
N ILE A 35 0.20 -6.39 -5.57
CA ILE A 35 -1.00 -5.96 -6.29
C ILE A 35 -1.40 -6.93 -7.40
N SER A 36 -0.75 -8.08 -7.52
CA SER A 36 -0.95 -9.01 -8.65
C SER A 36 -2.39 -9.48 -8.79
N ALA A 37 -3.10 -9.62 -7.66
CA ALA A 37 -4.48 -10.10 -7.68
C ALA A 37 -5.49 -9.06 -8.16
N VAL A 38 -5.12 -7.77 -8.14
CA VAL A 38 -6.05 -6.69 -8.46
C VAL A 38 -5.73 -5.97 -9.77
N SER A 39 -4.51 -6.13 -10.31
CA SER A 39 -4.12 -5.39 -11.51
C SER A 39 -2.98 -6.09 -12.26
N ASP A 40 -2.99 -5.95 -13.58
CA ASP A 40 -1.89 -6.38 -14.46
C ASP A 40 -0.93 -5.24 -14.80
N LEU A 41 -1.19 -4.04 -14.29
CA LEU A 41 -0.34 -2.88 -14.54
C LEU A 41 1.02 -3.04 -13.86
N SER A 42 2.03 -2.36 -14.41
CA SER A 42 3.31 -2.22 -13.73
C SER A 42 3.12 -1.47 -12.41
N GLU A 43 4.11 -1.56 -11.52
CA GLU A 43 4.07 -0.82 -10.25
C GLU A 43 3.86 0.67 -10.47
N ALA A 44 4.60 1.27 -11.39
CA ALA A 44 4.52 2.70 -11.66
C ALA A 44 3.14 3.09 -12.21
N ASP A 45 2.64 2.35 -13.19
CA ASP A 45 1.35 2.64 -13.78
C ASP A 45 0.21 2.43 -12.78
N PHE A 46 0.30 1.40 -11.96
CA PHE A 46 -0.69 1.16 -10.92
C PHE A 46 -0.73 2.31 -9.92
N CYS A 47 0.43 2.81 -9.49
CA CYS A 47 0.51 3.92 -8.55
C CYS A 47 -0.11 5.20 -9.14
N GLN A 48 0.13 5.47 -10.41
CA GLN A 48 -0.46 6.62 -11.09
C GLN A 48 -1.99 6.47 -11.18
N TRP A 49 -2.45 5.30 -11.57
CA TRP A 49 -3.88 5.01 -11.65
C TRP A 49 -4.55 5.14 -10.28
N LEU A 50 -3.90 4.58 -9.24
CA LEU A 50 -4.43 4.60 -7.88
C LEU A 50 -4.61 6.03 -7.38
N THR A 51 -3.60 6.88 -7.59
CA THR A 51 -3.66 8.28 -7.17
C THR A 51 -4.76 9.04 -7.93
N ARG A 52 -4.84 8.81 -9.24
CA ARG A 52 -5.78 9.55 -10.10
C ARG A 52 -7.22 9.10 -9.93
N GLU A 53 -7.45 7.77 -9.87
CA GLU A 53 -8.81 7.23 -9.91
C GLU A 53 -9.36 6.86 -8.52
N ILE A 54 -8.49 6.45 -7.61
CA ILE A 54 -8.91 5.99 -6.28
C ILE A 54 -8.63 7.07 -5.23
N GLY A 55 -7.64 7.92 -5.48
CA GLY A 55 -7.30 9.01 -4.56
C GLY A 55 -6.43 8.55 -3.39
N VAL A 56 -5.69 7.47 -3.55
CA VAL A 56 -4.76 6.94 -2.54
C VAL A 56 -3.38 6.89 -3.14
N ALA A 57 -2.39 7.48 -2.46
CA ALA A 57 -1.02 7.53 -2.94
C ALA A 57 -0.23 6.30 -2.50
N ALA A 58 0.55 5.75 -3.43
CA ALA A 58 1.50 4.67 -3.17
C ALA A 58 2.74 4.90 -3.99
N ILE A 59 3.84 4.24 -3.62
CA ILE A 59 5.13 4.37 -4.30
C ILE A 59 5.53 3.00 -4.83
N PRO A 60 6.00 2.92 -6.10
CA PRO A 60 6.48 1.66 -6.64
C PRO A 60 7.69 1.15 -5.86
N LEU A 61 7.73 -0.16 -5.56
CA LEU A 61 8.87 -0.75 -4.88
C LEU A 61 10.14 -0.63 -5.73
N SER A 62 10.03 -0.82 -7.05
CA SER A 62 11.15 -0.75 -7.97
C SER A 62 11.84 0.62 -7.98
N ALA A 63 11.17 1.68 -7.51
CA ALA A 63 11.78 3.01 -7.40
C ALA A 63 12.96 3.02 -6.42
N PHE A 64 13.06 2.03 -5.54
CA PHE A 64 14.13 1.94 -4.53
C PHE A 64 15.24 0.97 -4.93
N TYR A 65 15.10 0.25 -6.03
CA TYR A 65 16.07 -0.73 -6.51
C TYR A 65 16.57 -0.34 -7.89
N GLY A 66 17.88 -0.30 -8.06
CA GLY A 66 18.48 0.20 -9.29
C GLY A 66 18.35 -0.71 -10.50
N ASP A 67 17.90 -1.96 -10.31
CA ASP A 67 17.78 -2.92 -11.41
C ASP A 67 16.47 -2.77 -12.21
N GLY A 68 15.53 -1.98 -11.72
CA GLY A 68 14.25 -1.75 -12.40
C GLY A 68 13.35 -2.95 -12.47
N PHE A 69 13.63 -4.02 -11.72
CA PHE A 69 12.81 -5.23 -11.75
C PHE A 69 11.46 -4.97 -11.09
N ASP A 70 10.39 -5.16 -11.86
CA ASP A 70 9.02 -4.90 -11.39
C ASP A 70 8.45 -6.17 -10.76
N GLN A 71 8.32 -6.15 -9.43
CA GLN A 71 7.78 -7.28 -8.66
C GLN A 71 6.28 -7.15 -8.43
N ARG A 72 5.67 -6.08 -8.95
CA ARG A 72 4.26 -5.76 -8.76
C ARG A 72 3.92 -5.56 -7.29
N VAL A 73 4.83 -4.88 -6.60
CA VAL A 73 4.71 -4.53 -5.20
C VAL A 73 4.76 -3.01 -5.06
N VAL A 74 3.86 -2.45 -4.29
CA VAL A 74 3.83 -1.01 -4.00
C VAL A 74 3.92 -0.79 -2.50
N ARG A 75 4.31 0.42 -2.10
CA ARG A 75 4.48 0.79 -0.69
C ARG A 75 3.48 1.85 -0.32
N PHE A 76 2.74 1.61 0.76
CA PHE A 76 1.85 2.61 1.36
C PHE A 76 2.47 3.14 2.63
N CYS A 77 2.45 4.46 2.81
CA CYS A 77 2.87 5.08 4.06
C CYS A 77 1.70 5.07 5.04
N PHE A 78 1.88 4.45 6.22
CA PHE A 78 0.84 4.44 7.25
C PHE A 78 1.06 5.49 8.34
N ALA A 79 2.10 6.33 8.22
CA ALA A 79 2.34 7.43 9.14
C ALA A 79 1.44 8.62 8.80
N LYS A 80 0.13 8.42 8.89
CA LYS A 80 -0.93 9.36 8.56
C LYS A 80 -1.92 9.45 9.71
N LYS A 81 -2.81 10.44 9.66
CA LYS A 81 -3.90 10.52 10.62
C LYS A 81 -4.81 9.29 10.46
N ASP A 82 -5.42 8.85 11.58
CA ASP A 82 -6.31 7.69 11.54
C ASP A 82 -7.45 7.88 10.56
N GLU A 83 -8.02 9.07 10.48
CA GLU A 83 -9.08 9.37 9.53
C GLU A 83 -8.63 9.16 8.09
N THR A 84 -7.41 9.61 7.75
CA THR A 84 -6.84 9.42 6.43
C THR A 84 -6.63 7.94 6.13
N LEU A 85 -6.14 7.18 7.11
CA LEU A 85 -5.94 5.74 6.95
C LEU A 85 -7.26 5.00 6.74
N ARG A 86 -8.28 5.35 7.50
CA ARG A 86 -9.60 4.71 7.37
C ARG A 86 -10.22 4.97 6.00
N THR A 87 -10.10 6.19 5.49
CA THR A 87 -10.57 6.53 4.16
C THR A 87 -9.84 5.74 3.09
N ALA A 88 -8.51 5.66 3.21
CA ALA A 88 -7.69 4.88 2.27
C ALA A 88 -8.08 3.39 2.31
N ILE A 89 -8.24 2.83 3.51
CA ILE A 89 -8.64 1.43 3.69
C ILE A 89 -9.97 1.15 3.00
N GLU A 90 -10.96 2.01 3.22
CA GLU A 90 -12.27 1.84 2.61
C GLU A 90 -12.18 1.81 1.08
N ARG A 91 -11.41 2.73 0.50
CA ARG A 91 -11.24 2.80 -0.94
C ARG A 91 -10.48 1.59 -1.49
N LEU A 92 -9.41 1.18 -0.80
CA LEU A 92 -8.58 0.06 -1.23
C LEU A 92 -9.33 -1.28 -1.15
N ARG A 93 -10.22 -1.44 -0.19
CA ARG A 93 -10.99 -2.68 -0.07
C ARG A 93 -11.92 -2.92 -1.25
N ARG A 94 -12.22 -1.90 -2.03
CA ARG A 94 -13.09 -2.02 -3.20
C ARG A 94 -12.35 -2.51 -4.46
N LEU A 95 -11.05 -2.64 -4.40
CA LEU A 95 -10.25 -3.09 -5.54
C LEU A 95 -10.40 -4.59 -5.82
#